data_3f62c56e5adbc8cbf6960aeed1fad346
#
_entry.id   3f62c56e5adbc8cbf6960aeed1fad346
#
_cell.length_a   1.000
_cell.length_b   1.000
_cell.length_c   1.000
_cell.angle_alpha   90.00
_cell.angle_beta   90.00
_cell.angle_gamma   90.00
#
_symmetry.space_group_name_H-M   'P 1'
#
loop_
_entity.id
_entity.type
_entity.pdbx_description
1 polymer ?
#
loop_
_entity_poly.entity_id
_entity_poly.type
_entity_poly.pdbx_seq_one_letter_code
_entity_poly.pdbx_strand_id
1 'polypeptide(L)' 'MKSTKLPPSDLSFSAYDLENILYVLDVYITDNDDKIANELKDICYKIEAILDGD' A
#
# COMPACT_ATOMS: atom_id res chain seq x y z
N MET A 1 -14.03 15.46 17.04
CA MET A 1 -14.02 15.02 16.80
C MET A 1 -14.25 14.10 16.99
N LYS A 2 -14.38 13.66 16.89
CA LYS A 2 -14.50 12.87 16.98
C LYS A 2 -14.06 11.96 16.89
N SER A 3 -13.91 11.65 17.21
CA SER A 3 -13.43 10.89 17.23
C SER A 3 -13.41 9.92 16.75
N THR A 4 -13.16 9.61 16.43
CA THR A 4 -13.17 8.76 15.85
C THR A 4 -12.46 7.71 16.20
N LYS A 5 -12.74 6.95 16.96
CA LYS A 5 -12.13 5.91 17.28
C LYS A 5 -12.54 4.86 16.45
N LEU A 6 -11.81 4.35 15.55
CA LEU A 6 -12.12 3.24 14.67
C LEU A 6 -11.92 1.92 15.41
N PRO A 7 -12.80 0.95 15.19
CA PRO A 7 -12.56 -0.38 15.70
C PRO A 7 -11.29 -0.96 15.08
N PRO A 8 -10.64 -1.90 15.76
CA PRO A 8 -9.41 -2.48 15.21
C PRO A 8 -9.59 -3.06 13.81
N SER A 9 -10.75 -3.61 13.52
CA SER A 9 -10.98 -4.19 12.20
C SER A 9 -10.95 -3.13 11.10
N ASP A 10 -11.21 -1.89 11.46
CA ASP A 10 -11.20 -0.82 10.48
C ASP A 10 -9.80 -0.34 10.19
N LEU A 11 -8.81 -0.82 10.93
CA LEU A 11 -7.43 -0.47 10.65
C LEU A 11 -6.84 -1.34 9.55
N SER A 12 -7.58 -2.35 9.12
CA SER A 12 -7.12 -3.21 8.04
C SER A 12 -7.46 -2.58 6.70
N PHE A 13 -6.60 -2.83 5.73
CA PHE A 13 -6.84 -2.35 4.38
C PHE A 13 -7.65 -3.38 3.62
N SER A 14 -8.61 -2.90 2.83
CA SER A 14 -9.31 -3.79 1.91
C SER A 14 -8.45 -4.00 0.68
N ALA A 15 -8.83 -4.98 -0.14
CA ALA A 15 -8.11 -5.21 -1.38
C ALA A 15 -8.13 -3.96 -2.25
N TYR A 16 -9.24 -3.25 -2.25
CA TYR A 16 -9.35 -2.03 -3.02
C TYR A 16 -8.36 -0.98 -2.54
N ASP A 17 -8.23 -0.84 -1.22
CA ASP A 17 -7.28 0.10 -0.66
C ASP A 17 -5.86 -0.26 -1.05
N LEU A 18 -5.54 -1.54 -0.98
CA LEU A 18 -4.20 -2.00 -1.31
C LEU A 18 -3.88 -1.76 -2.77
N GLU A 19 -4.85 -1.94 -3.64
CA GLU A 19 -4.63 -1.70 -5.06
C GLU A 19 -4.37 -0.22 -5.32
N ASN A 20 -5.08 0.65 -4.61
CA ASN A 20 -4.85 2.08 -4.77
C ASN A 20 -3.47 2.47 -4.30
N ILE A 21 -3.06 1.93 -3.18
CA ILE A 21 -1.72 2.21 -2.66
C ILE A 21 -0.67 1.71 -3.64
N LEU A 22 -0.88 0.50 -4.15
CA LEU A 22 0.05 -0.08 -5.09
C LEU A 22 0.18 0.77 -6.35
N TYR A 23 -0.93 1.29 -6.82
CA TYR A 23 -0.92 2.15 -7.99
C TYR A 23 -0.07 3.40 -7.76
N VAL A 24 -0.26 4.04 -6.62
CA VAL A 24 0.49 5.25 -6.31
C VAL A 24 1.98 4.95 -6.19
N LEU A 25 2.31 3.84 -5.55
CA LEU A 25 3.70 3.45 -5.41
C LEU A 25 4.32 3.14 -6.76
N ASP A 26 3.57 2.48 -7.63
CA ASP A 26 4.07 2.15 -8.95
C ASP A 26 4.36 3.41 -9.75
N VAL A 27 3.48 4.39 -9.68
CA VAL A 27 3.68 5.65 -10.37
C VAL A 27 4.93 6.33 -9.85
N TYR A 28 5.11 6.35 -8.55
CA TYR A 28 6.29 6.97 -7.97
C TYR A 28 7.57 6.27 -8.43
N ILE A 29 7.56 4.95 -8.39
CA ILE A 29 8.73 4.18 -8.75
C ILE A 29 9.10 4.40 -10.22
N THR A 30 8.08 4.47 -11.07
CA THR A 30 8.30 4.70 -12.50
C THR A 30 8.90 6.08 -12.74
N ASP A 31 8.44 7.05 -11.97
CA ASP A 31 8.84 8.43 -12.16
C ASP A 31 10.16 8.78 -11.50
N ASN A 32 10.55 8.03 -10.50
CA ASN A 32 11.74 8.30 -9.72
C ASN A 32 12.61 7.06 -9.68
N ASP A 33 13.92 7.29 -9.63
CA ASP A 33 14.84 6.17 -9.61
C ASP A 33 15.84 6.42 -8.49
N ASP A 34 15.33 6.61 -7.30
CA ASP A 34 16.18 6.90 -6.17
C ASP A 34 16.06 5.79 -5.14
N LYS A 35 16.69 6.01 -4.00
CA LYS A 35 16.71 5.00 -2.96
C LYS A 35 15.30 4.70 -2.45
N ILE A 36 14.46 5.71 -2.36
CA ILE A 36 13.11 5.52 -1.88
C ILE A 36 12.33 4.64 -2.84
N ALA A 37 12.51 4.86 -4.14
CA ALA A 37 11.83 4.03 -5.12
C ALA A 37 12.21 2.56 -4.95
N ASN A 38 13.50 2.28 -4.68
CA ASN A 38 13.92 0.91 -4.45
C ASN A 38 13.26 0.30 -3.23
N GLU A 39 13.12 1.08 -2.16
CA GLU A 39 12.47 0.58 -0.97
C GLU A 39 10.99 0.33 -1.21
N LEU A 40 10.37 1.19 -2.00
CA LEU A 40 8.96 1.03 -2.31
C LEU A 40 8.69 -0.21 -3.16
N LYS A 41 9.65 -0.62 -3.97
CA LYS A 41 9.49 -1.85 -4.73
C LYS A 41 9.26 -3.04 -3.82
N ASP A 42 9.99 -3.09 -2.73
CA ASP A 42 9.83 -4.19 -1.78
C ASP A 42 8.43 -4.18 -1.18
N ILE A 43 7.94 -2.99 -0.86
CA ILE A 43 6.61 -2.86 -0.31
C ILE A 43 5.57 -3.29 -1.33
N CYS A 44 5.79 -2.95 -2.60
CA CYS A 44 4.87 -3.37 -3.65
C CYS A 44 4.77 -4.89 -3.73
N TYR A 45 5.90 -5.58 -3.62
CA TYR A 45 5.87 -7.03 -3.64
C TYR A 45 5.05 -7.59 -2.48
N LYS A 46 5.19 -6.98 -1.31
CA LYS A 46 4.44 -7.44 -0.15
C LYS A 46 2.95 -7.24 -0.34
N ILE A 47 2.58 -6.08 -0.90
CA ILE A 47 1.18 -5.81 -1.14
C ILE A 47 0.61 -6.77 -2.17
N GLU A 48 1.37 -7.05 -3.21
CA GLU A 48 0.92 -7.98 -4.24
C GLU A 48 0.73 -9.36 -3.67
N ALA A 49 1.59 -9.78 -2.77
CA ALA A 49 1.45 -11.07 -2.13
C ALA A 49 0.15 -11.14 -1.33
N ILE A 50 -0.18 -10.07 -0.65
CA ILE A 50 -1.42 -10.02 0.10
C ILE A 50 -2.62 -10.10 -0.84
N LEU A 51 -2.57 -9.36 -1.94
CA LEU A 51 -3.66 -9.36 -2.90
C LEU A 51 -3.83 -10.71 -3.57
N ASP A 52 -2.74 -11.44 -3.70
CA ASP A 52 -2.78 -12.76 -4.31
C ASP A 52 -3.38 -13.80 -3.40
N GLY A 53 -3.61 -13.45 -2.16
CA GLY A 53 -4.26 -14.36 -1.27
C GLY A 53 -3.30 -15.26 -0.52
N ASP A 54 -2.08 -14.86 -0.50
CA ASP A 54 -1.14 -15.62 0.31
C ASP A 54 -1.14 -15.17 1.75
#